data_2020806976ccbf9f972ce391263f07d9
#
_entry.id   2020806976ccbf9f972ce391263f07d9
#
_cell.length_a   1.000
_cell.length_b   1.000
_cell.length_c   1.000
_cell.angle_alpha   90.00
_cell.angle_beta   90.00
_cell.angle_gamma   90.00
#
_symmetry.space_group_name_H-M   'P 1'
#
loop_
_entity.id
_entity.type
_entity.pdbx_description
1 polymer ?
#
loop_
_entity_poly.entity_id
_entity_poly.type
_entity_poly.pdbx_seq_one_letter_code
_entity_poly.pdbx_strand_id
1 'polypeptide(L)'
;MHTFTDCIAHVLAAEGGLVNDPQDPGGVTKFGISQRSYPALNIRALSLDEAKAIYQRDYWDKVQGEALPAGLDLLLLDHAVNAGPARAIRLLQHLVGVPEDGVMGPVTLAGVAIADRDDLIARYTELRLDFYRDLPTWRHFGAGWSRRVQRARRAALALAHATEPQAA
;
A
#
# COMPACT_ATOMS: atom_id res chain seq x y z
N MET A 1 -4.42 16.49 -9.79
CA MET A 1 -5.10 15.70 -8.75
C MET A 1 -4.62 14.30 -8.93
N HIS A 2 -4.01 13.73 -7.92
CA HIS A 2 -3.47 12.38 -7.95
C HIS A 2 -4.61 11.39 -7.64
N THR A 3 -4.66 10.24 -8.28
CA THR A 3 -5.82 9.35 -8.21
C THR A 3 -5.42 7.90 -7.92
N PHE A 4 -6.40 7.09 -7.51
CA PHE A 4 -6.24 5.65 -7.39
C PHE A 4 -5.58 5.01 -8.63
N THR A 5 -5.92 5.50 -9.83
CA THR A 5 -5.37 4.96 -11.10
C THR A 5 -3.85 5.09 -11.18
N ASP A 6 -3.29 6.18 -10.65
CA ASP A 6 -1.84 6.42 -10.66
C ASP A 6 -1.11 5.47 -9.68
N CYS A 7 -1.73 5.24 -8.52
CA CYS A 7 -1.18 4.37 -7.48
C CYS A 7 -1.31 2.86 -7.79
N ILE A 8 -2.47 2.44 -8.35
CA ILE A 8 -2.75 1.02 -8.57
C ILE A 8 -1.83 0.40 -9.63
N ALA A 9 -1.39 1.18 -10.61
CA ALA A 9 -0.45 0.70 -11.62
C ALA A 9 0.86 0.20 -10.99
N HIS A 10 1.37 0.92 -9.98
CA HIS A 10 2.55 0.52 -9.23
C HIS A 10 2.33 -0.79 -8.46
N VAL A 11 1.18 -0.94 -7.80
CA VAL A 11 0.83 -2.13 -7.01
C VAL A 11 0.70 -3.35 -7.92
N LEU A 12 -0.04 -3.24 -9.02
CA LEU A 12 -0.24 -4.34 -9.98
C LEU A 12 1.07 -4.81 -10.62
N ALA A 13 2.01 -3.89 -10.89
CA ALA A 13 3.34 -4.23 -11.38
C ALA A 13 4.16 -5.05 -10.35
N ALA A 14 3.82 -4.94 -9.06
CA ALA A 14 4.45 -5.70 -8.00
C ALA A 14 3.85 -7.09 -7.80
N GLU A 15 2.55 -7.25 -8.05
CA GLU A 15 1.79 -8.46 -7.70
C GLU A 15 1.84 -9.56 -8.79
N GLY A 16 2.23 -9.23 -10.04
CA GLY A 16 2.41 -10.22 -11.10
C GLY A 16 1.12 -10.73 -11.73
N GLY A 17 1.27 -11.76 -12.60
CA GLY A 17 0.17 -12.39 -13.36
C GLY A 17 -0.54 -13.52 -12.62
N LEU A 18 -1.10 -14.47 -13.39
CA LEU A 18 -1.72 -15.69 -12.85
C LEU A 18 -0.63 -16.61 -12.29
N VAL A 19 -0.73 -16.94 -11.00
CA VAL A 19 0.08 -17.96 -10.34
C VAL A 19 -0.85 -19.08 -9.86
N ASN A 20 -0.49 -20.31 -10.15
CA ASN A 20 -1.19 -21.51 -9.69
C ASN A 20 -0.13 -22.49 -9.18
N ASP A 21 0.36 -22.25 -7.97
CA ASP A 21 1.28 -23.14 -7.30
C ASP A 21 0.47 -24.10 -6.42
N PRO A 22 0.51 -25.42 -6.69
CA PRO A 22 -0.17 -26.41 -5.85
C PRO A 22 0.35 -26.46 -4.40
N GLN A 23 1.54 -25.91 -4.13
CA GLN A 23 2.14 -25.83 -2.81
C GLN A 23 1.81 -24.50 -2.09
N ASP A 24 1.21 -23.53 -2.79
CA ASP A 24 0.78 -22.28 -2.17
C ASP A 24 -0.53 -22.47 -1.40
N PRO A 25 -0.53 -22.28 -0.07
CA PRO A 25 -1.74 -22.34 0.74
C PRO A 25 -2.84 -21.33 0.32
N GLY A 26 -2.49 -20.32 -0.46
CA GLY A 26 -3.41 -19.32 -1.02
C GLY A 26 -4.24 -19.85 -2.20
N GLY A 27 -3.83 -20.96 -2.82
CA GLY A 27 -4.45 -21.51 -4.02
C GLY A 27 -4.19 -20.67 -5.27
N VAL A 28 -5.15 -20.65 -6.19
CA VAL A 28 -5.04 -19.84 -7.40
C VAL A 28 -5.00 -18.35 -7.04
N THR A 29 -3.98 -17.66 -7.56
CA THR A 29 -3.80 -16.22 -7.38
C THR A 29 -3.68 -15.54 -8.74
N LYS A 30 -4.38 -14.44 -8.95
CA LYS A 30 -4.30 -13.62 -10.16
C LYS A 30 -4.32 -12.15 -9.79
N PHE A 31 -3.41 -11.36 -10.35
CA PHE A 31 -3.24 -9.95 -10.00
C PHE A 31 -3.06 -9.70 -8.48
N GLY A 32 -2.44 -10.64 -7.74
CA GLY A 32 -2.29 -10.56 -6.29
C GLY A 32 -3.55 -10.95 -5.48
N ILE A 33 -4.67 -11.26 -6.13
CA ILE A 33 -5.93 -11.67 -5.49
C ILE A 33 -6.01 -13.18 -5.45
N SER A 34 -6.05 -13.76 -4.23
CA SER A 34 -6.05 -15.21 -4.03
C SER A 34 -7.46 -15.78 -3.84
N GLN A 35 -7.64 -17.04 -4.24
CA GLN A 35 -8.89 -17.77 -4.00
C GLN A 35 -9.21 -17.89 -2.51
N ARG A 36 -8.18 -17.96 -1.67
CA ARG A 36 -8.36 -18.01 -0.20
C ARG A 36 -8.96 -16.72 0.35
N SER A 37 -8.51 -15.57 -0.14
CA SER A 37 -9.00 -14.27 0.32
C SER A 37 -10.40 -13.95 -0.22
N TYR A 38 -10.72 -14.51 -1.39
CA TYR A 38 -12.00 -14.30 -2.08
C TYR A 38 -12.61 -15.63 -2.53
N PRO A 39 -13.09 -16.47 -1.60
CA PRO A 39 -13.51 -17.83 -1.89
C PRO A 39 -14.73 -17.93 -2.84
N ALA A 40 -15.54 -16.88 -2.91
CA ALA A 40 -16.72 -16.81 -3.79
C ALA A 40 -16.39 -16.36 -5.23
N LEU A 41 -15.16 -15.88 -5.49
CA LEU A 41 -14.78 -15.38 -6.82
C LEU A 41 -14.14 -16.49 -7.66
N ASN A 42 -14.41 -16.46 -8.97
CA ASN A 42 -13.66 -17.25 -9.93
C ASN A 42 -12.36 -16.53 -10.29
N ILE A 43 -11.31 -16.76 -9.50
CA ILE A 43 -10.02 -16.07 -9.67
C ILE A 43 -9.40 -16.29 -11.05
N ARG A 44 -9.61 -17.45 -11.67
CA ARG A 44 -9.08 -17.74 -13.02
C ARG A 44 -9.69 -16.84 -14.08
N ALA A 45 -10.99 -16.52 -13.94
CA ALA A 45 -11.73 -15.66 -14.85
C ALA A 45 -11.63 -14.16 -14.52
N LEU A 46 -11.04 -13.80 -13.37
CA LEU A 46 -10.94 -12.41 -12.91
C LEU A 46 -10.31 -11.52 -13.98
N SER A 47 -11.00 -10.46 -14.38
CA SER A 47 -10.49 -9.42 -15.25
C SER A 47 -9.62 -8.41 -14.49
N LEU A 48 -8.82 -7.64 -15.22
CA LEU A 48 -8.01 -6.58 -14.61
C LEU A 48 -8.88 -5.50 -13.96
N ASP A 49 -10.01 -5.15 -14.57
CA ASP A 49 -10.91 -4.11 -14.05
C ASP A 49 -11.65 -4.58 -12.79
N GLU A 50 -12.05 -5.85 -12.72
CA GLU A 50 -12.57 -6.44 -11.49
C GLU A 50 -11.51 -6.47 -10.38
N ALA A 51 -10.26 -6.78 -10.72
CA ALA A 51 -9.16 -6.73 -9.76
C ALA A 51 -8.95 -5.30 -9.22
N LYS A 52 -8.94 -4.29 -10.09
CA LYS A 52 -8.85 -2.88 -9.67
C LYS A 52 -10.02 -2.47 -8.77
N ALA A 53 -11.25 -2.89 -9.08
CA ALA A 53 -12.42 -2.59 -8.26
C ALA A 53 -12.29 -3.20 -6.85
N ILE A 54 -11.73 -4.41 -6.73
CA ILE A 54 -11.42 -5.04 -5.45
C ILE A 54 -10.37 -4.23 -4.68
N TYR A 55 -9.28 -3.84 -5.34
CA TYR A 55 -8.23 -3.03 -4.71
C TYR A 55 -8.73 -1.66 -4.26
N GLN A 56 -9.61 -1.03 -5.03
CA GLN A 56 -10.22 0.23 -4.65
C GLN A 56 -11.07 0.07 -3.39
N ARG A 57 -12.05 -0.83 -3.40
CA ARG A 57 -12.99 -1.05 -2.29
C ARG A 57 -12.31 -1.53 -1.00
N ASP A 58 -11.42 -2.52 -1.12
CA ASP A 58 -10.91 -3.26 0.05
C ASP A 58 -9.62 -2.69 0.64
N TYR A 59 -8.92 -1.81 -0.13
CA TYR A 59 -7.66 -1.22 0.30
C TYR A 59 -7.66 0.31 0.19
N TRP A 60 -7.89 0.87 -1.00
CA TRP A 60 -7.83 2.32 -1.23
C TRP A 60 -8.86 3.10 -0.41
N ASP A 61 -10.11 2.68 -0.46
CA ASP A 61 -11.19 3.32 0.29
C ASP A 61 -10.98 3.18 1.80
N LYS A 62 -10.38 2.06 2.25
CA LYS A 62 -10.08 1.83 3.67
C LYS A 62 -8.98 2.75 4.19
N VAL A 63 -7.99 3.07 3.38
CA VAL A 63 -6.94 4.03 3.74
C VAL A 63 -7.31 5.47 3.39
N GLN A 64 -8.48 5.71 2.80
CA GLN A 64 -8.96 7.00 2.31
C GLN A 64 -7.91 7.69 1.42
N GLY A 65 -7.39 6.95 0.44
CA GLY A 65 -6.28 7.39 -0.40
C GLY A 65 -6.48 8.75 -1.06
N GLU A 66 -7.72 9.07 -1.49
CA GLU A 66 -8.08 10.37 -2.08
C GLU A 66 -7.85 11.57 -1.13
N ALA A 67 -7.87 11.35 0.19
CA ALA A 67 -7.68 12.38 1.19
C ALA A 67 -6.21 12.55 1.61
N LEU A 68 -5.32 11.71 1.10
CA LEU A 68 -3.90 11.73 1.44
C LEU A 68 -3.08 12.57 0.44
N PRO A 69 -1.98 13.18 0.88
CA PRO A 69 -1.03 13.81 -0.03
C PRO A 69 -0.45 12.83 -1.04
N ALA A 70 -0.20 13.32 -2.27
CA ALA A 70 0.43 12.54 -3.32
C ALA A 70 1.75 11.90 -2.86
N GLY A 71 1.91 10.63 -3.14
CA GLY A 71 3.03 9.80 -2.70
C GLY A 71 2.77 9.07 -1.40
N LEU A 72 2.21 9.71 -0.37
CA LEU A 72 1.81 9.05 0.86
C LEU A 72 0.65 8.07 0.59
N ASP A 73 -0.30 8.46 -0.25
CA ASP A 73 -1.39 7.64 -0.76
C ASP A 73 -0.90 6.31 -1.38
N LEU A 74 0.13 6.39 -2.25
CA LEU A 74 0.75 5.20 -2.84
C LEU A 74 1.42 4.32 -1.79
N LEU A 75 2.16 4.91 -0.84
CA LEU A 75 2.82 4.12 0.22
C LEU A 75 1.82 3.38 1.08
N LEU A 76 0.71 4.04 1.47
CA LEU A 76 -0.33 3.40 2.25
C LEU A 76 -1.03 2.31 1.46
N LEU A 77 -1.36 2.54 0.19
CA LEU A 77 -1.96 1.51 -0.66
C LEU A 77 -1.04 0.28 -0.79
N ASP A 78 0.24 0.47 -1.13
CA ASP A 78 1.20 -0.63 -1.25
C ASP A 78 1.38 -1.41 0.06
N HIS A 79 1.41 -0.71 1.20
CA HIS A 79 1.50 -1.36 2.51
C HIS A 79 0.19 -2.06 2.90
N ALA A 80 -0.95 -1.45 2.64
CA ALA A 80 -2.27 -2.04 2.90
C ALA A 80 -2.46 -3.35 2.11
N VAL A 81 -2.08 -3.36 0.85
CA VAL A 81 -2.12 -4.58 0.01
C VAL A 81 -1.19 -5.66 0.54
N ASN A 82 0.00 -5.30 1.01
CA ASN A 82 1.00 -6.26 1.50
C ASN A 82 0.74 -6.79 2.92
N ALA A 83 0.19 -5.96 3.81
CA ALA A 83 0.10 -6.28 5.25
C ALA A 83 -1.27 -5.98 5.88
N GLY A 84 -2.24 -5.55 5.09
CA GLY A 84 -3.59 -5.18 5.50
C GLY A 84 -3.76 -3.70 5.84
N PRO A 85 -4.95 -3.11 5.55
CA PRO A 85 -5.22 -1.69 5.75
C PRO A 85 -5.01 -1.22 7.20
N ALA A 86 -5.52 -1.97 8.17
CA ALA A 86 -5.42 -1.58 9.58
C ALA A 86 -3.97 -1.43 10.05
N ARG A 87 -3.05 -2.27 9.57
CA ARG A 87 -1.63 -2.17 9.91
C ARG A 87 -0.99 -0.95 9.26
N ALA A 88 -1.26 -0.72 7.98
CA ALA A 88 -0.78 0.45 7.28
C ALA A 88 -1.23 1.75 7.97
N ILE A 89 -2.50 1.80 8.41
CA ILE A 89 -3.05 2.96 9.10
C ILE A 89 -2.41 3.15 10.49
N ARG A 90 -2.25 2.08 11.29
CA ARG A 90 -1.59 2.19 12.62
C ARG A 90 -0.18 2.74 12.51
N LEU A 91 0.59 2.32 11.51
CA LEU A 91 1.93 2.85 11.29
C LEU A 91 1.92 4.35 10.99
N LEU A 92 0.96 4.82 10.20
CA LEU A 92 0.76 6.24 9.94
C LEU A 92 0.33 7.00 11.20
N GLN A 93 -0.60 6.43 11.96
CA GLN A 93 -1.08 7.01 13.23
C GLN A 93 0.04 7.18 14.25
N HIS A 94 0.88 6.15 14.39
CA HIS A 94 2.11 6.23 15.19
C HIS A 94 2.99 7.41 14.75
N LEU A 95 3.19 7.54 13.45
CA LEU A 95 4.06 8.57 12.87
C LEU A 95 3.57 9.99 13.11
N VAL A 96 2.25 10.21 13.03
CA VAL A 96 1.64 11.53 13.25
C VAL A 96 1.21 11.76 14.71
N GLY A 97 1.50 10.83 15.62
CA GLY A 97 1.30 10.98 17.07
C GLY A 97 -0.16 10.98 17.51
N VAL A 98 -1.02 10.20 16.83
CA VAL A 98 -2.45 10.05 17.18
C VAL A 98 -2.75 8.61 17.64
N PRO A 99 -3.92 8.34 18.28
CA PRO A 99 -4.28 6.99 18.70
C PRO A 99 -4.23 5.95 17.57
N GLU A 100 -3.58 4.81 17.81
CA GLU A 100 -3.30 3.76 16.84
C GLU A 100 -4.46 2.73 16.77
N ASP A 101 -5.65 3.17 16.42
CA ASP A 101 -6.85 2.31 16.31
C ASP A 101 -6.90 1.51 14.99
N GLY A 102 -6.14 1.91 13.98
CA GLY A 102 -6.11 1.27 12.67
C GLY A 102 -7.29 1.65 11.77
N VAL A 103 -7.99 2.72 12.10
CA VAL A 103 -9.09 3.28 11.30
C VAL A 103 -8.70 4.66 10.79
N MET A 104 -8.77 4.87 9.47
CA MET A 104 -8.55 6.19 8.90
C MET A 104 -9.74 7.08 9.22
N GLY A 105 -9.48 8.20 9.90
CA GLY A 105 -10.51 9.13 10.30
C GLY A 105 -10.02 10.57 10.38
N PRO A 106 -10.91 11.53 10.74
CA PRO A 106 -10.57 12.96 10.77
C PRO A 106 -9.35 13.31 11.61
N VAL A 107 -9.15 12.60 12.74
CA VAL A 107 -8.00 12.84 13.64
C VAL A 107 -6.69 12.47 12.95
N THR A 108 -6.65 11.31 12.27
CA THR A 108 -5.47 10.86 11.53
C THR A 108 -5.18 11.80 10.36
N LEU A 109 -6.21 12.17 9.59
CA LEU A 109 -6.08 13.08 8.45
C LEU A 109 -5.62 14.49 8.89
N ALA A 110 -6.09 14.99 10.04
CA ALA A 110 -5.62 16.26 10.60
C ALA A 110 -4.12 16.19 10.98
N GLY A 111 -3.67 15.08 11.56
CA GLY A 111 -2.25 14.86 11.84
C GLY A 111 -1.39 14.82 10.59
N VAL A 112 -1.89 14.19 9.51
CA VAL A 112 -1.21 14.20 8.21
C VAL A 112 -1.15 15.61 7.60
N ALA A 113 -2.23 16.37 7.69
CA ALA A 113 -2.33 17.69 7.06
C ALA A 113 -1.34 18.73 7.61
N ILE A 114 -0.89 18.60 8.86
CA ILE A 114 0.07 19.51 9.49
C ILE A 114 1.53 19.05 9.39
N ALA A 115 1.77 17.84 8.92
CA ALA A 115 3.10 17.27 8.80
C ALA A 115 3.72 17.58 7.42
N ASP A 116 5.05 17.62 7.37
CA ASP A 116 5.76 17.70 6.09
C ASP A 116 5.61 16.37 5.32
N ARG A 117 5.19 16.47 4.06
CA ARG A 117 4.90 15.32 3.21
C ARG A 117 6.12 14.43 2.96
N ASP A 118 7.26 15.05 2.65
CA ASP A 118 8.46 14.31 2.27
C ASP A 118 9.09 13.65 3.50
N ASP A 119 9.00 14.30 4.68
CA ASP A 119 9.36 13.71 5.96
C ASP A 119 8.44 12.51 6.29
N LEU A 120 7.13 12.64 6.07
CA LEU A 120 6.20 11.52 6.24
C LEU A 120 6.56 10.33 5.34
N ILE A 121 6.85 10.57 4.06
CA ILE A 121 7.25 9.52 3.11
C ILE A 121 8.53 8.83 3.59
N ALA A 122 9.53 9.60 4.01
CA ALA A 122 10.80 9.06 4.49
C ALA A 122 10.61 8.21 5.75
N ARG A 123 9.99 8.77 6.79
CA ARG A 123 9.82 8.12 8.09
C ARG A 123 8.87 6.92 8.01
N TYR A 124 7.80 7.01 7.24
CA TYR A 124 6.90 5.88 7.00
C TYR A 124 7.64 4.69 6.38
N THR A 125 8.52 4.97 5.42
CA THR A 125 9.37 3.97 4.78
C THR A 125 10.28 3.26 5.78
N GLU A 126 10.97 4.01 6.64
CA GLU A 126 11.88 3.45 7.66
C GLU A 126 11.12 2.62 8.70
N LEU A 127 10.02 3.14 9.26
CA LEU A 127 9.19 2.40 10.23
C LEU A 127 8.63 1.11 9.64
N ARG A 128 8.23 1.13 8.35
CA ARG A 128 7.78 -0.09 7.68
C ARG A 128 8.91 -1.11 7.53
N LEU A 129 10.13 -0.68 7.25
CA LEU A 129 11.30 -1.56 7.20
C LEU A 129 11.64 -2.12 8.59
N ASP A 130 11.60 -1.31 9.63
CA ASP A 130 11.85 -1.74 11.01
C ASP A 130 10.84 -2.80 11.42
N PHE A 131 9.54 -2.57 11.15
CA PHE A 131 8.52 -3.58 11.38
C PHE A 131 8.84 -4.92 10.70
N TYR A 132 9.32 -4.92 9.46
CA TYR A 132 9.69 -6.17 8.78
C TYR A 132 10.94 -6.82 9.35
N ARG A 133 11.93 -6.02 9.80
CA ARG A 133 13.18 -6.51 10.45
C ARG A 133 12.88 -7.30 11.72
N ASP A 134 11.84 -6.93 12.45
CA ASP A 134 11.43 -7.59 13.69
C ASP A 134 10.67 -8.92 13.45
N LEU A 135 10.30 -9.23 12.21
CA LEU A 135 9.60 -10.47 11.92
C LEU A 135 10.58 -11.67 11.91
N PRO A 136 10.20 -12.81 12.52
CA PRO A 136 11.05 -14.02 12.52
C PRO A 136 11.45 -14.50 11.12
N THR A 137 10.62 -14.18 10.12
CA THR A 137 10.82 -14.55 8.72
C THR A 137 11.72 -13.60 7.93
N TRP A 138 12.25 -12.53 8.58
CA TRP A 138 13.12 -11.54 7.93
C TRP A 138 14.33 -12.18 7.22
N ARG A 139 14.94 -13.20 7.82
CA ARG A 139 16.12 -13.88 7.23
C ARG A 139 15.82 -14.47 5.85
N HIS A 140 14.58 -14.87 5.59
CA HIS A 140 14.17 -15.49 4.33
C HIS A 140 13.61 -14.48 3.32
N PHE A 141 12.82 -13.50 3.79
CA PHE A 141 12.06 -12.60 2.92
C PHE A 141 12.53 -11.15 2.94
N GLY A 142 13.41 -10.77 3.87
CA GLY A 142 13.82 -9.38 4.11
C GLY A 142 14.39 -8.68 2.89
N ALA A 143 15.17 -9.38 2.05
CA ALA A 143 15.69 -8.81 0.81
C ALA A 143 14.57 -8.45 -0.19
N GLY A 144 13.53 -9.29 -0.30
CA GLY A 144 12.36 -9.02 -1.13
C GLY A 144 11.53 -7.85 -0.60
N TRP A 145 11.27 -7.84 0.70
CA TRP A 145 10.54 -6.76 1.37
C TRP A 145 11.28 -5.43 1.27
N SER A 146 12.59 -5.40 1.49
CA SER A 146 13.40 -4.19 1.31
C SER A 146 13.32 -3.63 -0.10
N ARG A 147 13.44 -4.49 -1.13
CA ARG A 147 13.30 -4.06 -2.53
C ARG A 147 11.91 -3.49 -2.80
N ARG A 148 10.83 -4.12 -2.30
CA ARG A 148 9.45 -3.62 -2.44
C ARG A 148 9.31 -2.24 -1.82
N VAL A 149 9.71 -2.08 -0.56
CA VAL A 149 9.61 -0.82 0.18
C VAL A 149 10.41 0.30 -0.50
N GLN A 150 11.64 0.03 -0.93
CA GLN A 150 12.45 1.03 -1.62
C GLN A 150 11.90 1.40 -3.01
N ARG A 151 11.28 0.45 -3.71
CA ARG A 151 10.59 0.74 -4.97
C ARG A 151 9.36 1.62 -4.73
N ALA A 152 8.55 1.30 -3.73
CA ALA A 152 7.39 2.11 -3.35
C ALA A 152 7.81 3.53 -2.94
N ARG A 153 8.89 3.68 -2.15
CA ARG A 153 9.43 5.01 -1.80
C ARG A 153 9.81 5.84 -3.02
N ARG A 154 10.55 5.25 -3.97
CA ARG A 154 10.95 5.98 -5.18
C ARG A 154 9.74 6.43 -6.00
N ALA A 155 8.75 5.56 -6.16
CA ALA A 155 7.52 5.89 -6.86
C ALA A 155 6.73 6.99 -6.12
N ALA A 156 6.63 6.90 -4.80
CA ALA A 156 5.97 7.88 -3.96
C ALA A 156 6.60 9.29 -4.10
N LEU A 157 7.93 9.37 -4.02
CA LEU A 157 8.64 10.65 -4.20
C LEU A 157 8.45 11.21 -5.63
N ALA A 158 8.49 10.35 -6.64
CA ALA A 158 8.23 10.77 -8.02
C ALA A 158 6.83 11.36 -8.19
N LEU A 159 5.81 10.75 -7.58
CA LEU A 159 4.45 11.24 -7.61
C LEU A 159 4.29 12.55 -6.81
N ALA A 160 4.88 12.62 -5.63
CA ALA A 160 4.87 13.80 -4.78
C ALA A 160 5.41 15.03 -5.54
N HIS A 161 6.53 14.87 -6.22
CA HIS A 161 7.19 15.98 -6.92
C HIS A 161 6.56 16.29 -8.31
N ALA A 162 5.93 15.31 -8.96
CA ALA A 162 5.21 15.55 -10.23
C ALA A 162 3.98 16.45 -10.06
N THR A 163 3.44 16.57 -8.85
CA THR A 163 2.27 17.40 -8.54
C THR A 163 2.63 18.82 -8.08
N GLU A 164 3.91 19.14 -7.90
CA GLU A 164 4.35 20.50 -7.60
C GLU A 164 4.28 21.35 -8.87
N PRO A 165 3.67 22.55 -8.80
CA PRO A 165 3.78 23.51 -9.90
C PRO A 165 5.26 23.86 -10.07
N GLN A 166 5.80 23.66 -11.29
CA GLN A 166 7.14 24.14 -11.59
C GLN A 166 7.18 25.64 -11.29
N ALA A 167 8.00 26.04 -10.33
CA ALA A 167 8.26 27.45 -10.06
C ALA A 167 8.85 28.05 -11.34
N ALA A 168 8.10 28.98 -11.94
CA ALA A 168 8.51 29.72 -13.12
C ALA A 168 9.57 30.76 -12.77
#